data_962cab667dc59cda871320579d96315a
#
_entry.id   962cab667dc59cda871320579d96315a
#
_cell.length_a   1.000
_cell.length_b   1.000
_cell.length_c   1.000
_cell.angle_alpha   90.00
_cell.angle_beta   90.00
_cell.angle_gamma   90.00
#
_symmetry.space_group_name_H-M   'P 1'
#
loop_
_entity.id
_entity.type
_entity.pdbx_description
1 polymer ?
#
loop_
_entity_poly.entity_id
_entity_poly.type
_entity_poly.pdbx_seq_one_letter_code
_entity_poly.pdbx_strand_id
1 'polypeptide(L)'
;LGDVYKRQLLDTAEEKGEAPLLVVCDEISDPHNLGAILRTAECAGAHGVIIPKRRSAGLTAIVGKTSAGAVSYMPVARVSNLPATLEELKKKGIWVYGTAAEGATSLYEADLKGPAAIVIGSEGSGMGRLVREKCDFLVSIPMKGHISSLNASAAAAILLYEAVRRRM
;
A
#
# COMPACT_ATOMS: atom_id res chain seq x y z
N LEU A 1 -18.84 3.13 -8.02
CA LEU A 1 -17.72 2.28 -8.49
C LEU A 1 -16.67 2.06 -7.39
N GLY A 2 -16.24 3.10 -6.68
CA GLY A 2 -15.26 2.96 -5.62
C GLY A 2 -15.66 1.99 -4.51
N ASP A 3 -16.91 2.00 -4.09
CA ASP A 3 -17.40 1.12 -3.02
C ASP A 3 -17.48 -0.34 -3.48
N VAL A 4 -17.84 -0.57 -4.74
CA VAL A 4 -17.90 -1.92 -5.30
C VAL A 4 -16.50 -2.51 -5.38
N TYR A 5 -15.53 -1.76 -5.85
CA TYR A 5 -14.14 -2.22 -5.93
C TYR A 5 -13.54 -2.47 -4.55
N LYS A 6 -13.81 -1.61 -3.57
CA LYS A 6 -13.32 -1.80 -2.21
C LYS A 6 -13.86 -3.10 -1.60
N ARG A 7 -15.12 -3.42 -1.82
CA ARG A 7 -15.71 -4.68 -1.39
C ARG A 7 -15.03 -5.87 -2.06
N GLN A 8 -14.77 -5.79 -3.36
CA GLN A 8 -14.10 -6.87 -4.10
C GLN A 8 -12.72 -7.18 -3.54
N LEU A 9 -11.96 -6.17 -3.11
CA LEU A 9 -10.65 -6.39 -2.51
C LEU A 9 -10.73 -7.25 -1.24
N LEU A 10 -11.71 -6.97 -0.39
CA LEU A 10 -11.92 -7.72 0.85
C LEU A 10 -12.52 -9.10 0.59
N ASP A 11 -13.45 -9.20 -0.36
CA ASP A 11 -14.08 -10.46 -0.73
C ASP A 11 -13.05 -11.46 -1.27
N THR A 12 -12.07 -10.99 -2.02
CA THR A 12 -10.98 -11.83 -2.53
C THR A 12 -10.18 -12.48 -1.40
N ALA A 13 -9.87 -11.71 -0.36
CA ALA A 13 -9.16 -12.24 0.80
C ALA A 13 -10.00 -13.29 1.52
N GLU A 14 -11.28 -13.00 1.73
CA GLU A 14 -12.21 -13.91 2.39
C GLU A 14 -12.36 -15.23 1.62
N GLU A 15 -12.52 -15.15 0.31
CA GLU A 15 -12.62 -16.32 -0.57
C GLU A 15 -11.38 -17.23 -0.49
N LYS A 16 -10.20 -16.64 -0.32
CA LYS A 16 -8.95 -17.38 -0.18
C LYS A 16 -8.70 -17.85 1.26
N GLY A 17 -9.52 -17.45 2.22
CA GLY A 17 -9.30 -17.74 3.62
C GLY A 17 -8.07 -17.05 4.21
N GLU A 18 -7.71 -15.91 3.66
CA GLU A 18 -6.53 -15.15 4.06
C GLU A 18 -6.92 -13.84 4.74
N ALA A 19 -6.09 -13.37 5.68
CA ALA A 19 -6.25 -12.03 6.22
C ALA A 19 -5.97 -10.99 5.12
N PRO A 20 -6.82 -9.96 4.95
CA PRO A 20 -6.60 -8.94 3.92
C PRO A 20 -5.22 -8.29 4.02
N LEU A 21 -4.59 -8.13 2.87
CA LEU A 21 -3.34 -7.38 2.70
C LEU A 21 -3.56 -6.40 1.55
N LEU A 22 -3.65 -5.13 1.87
CA LEU A 22 -3.89 -4.06 0.90
C LEU A 22 -2.70 -3.12 0.86
N VAL A 23 -2.46 -2.56 -0.31
CA VAL A 23 -1.47 -1.50 -0.51
C VAL A 23 -2.22 -0.22 -0.82
N VAL A 24 -1.89 0.85 -0.11
CA VAL A 24 -2.51 2.16 -0.31
C VAL A 24 -1.40 3.11 -0.76
N CYS A 25 -1.52 3.66 -1.96
CA CYS A 25 -0.54 4.59 -2.51
C CYS A 25 -1.03 6.03 -2.31
N ASP A 26 -0.29 6.81 -1.53
CA ASP A 26 -0.60 8.22 -1.31
C ASP A 26 0.22 9.10 -2.25
N GLU A 27 -0.45 9.57 -3.31
CA GLU A 27 0.13 10.49 -4.30
C GLU A 27 1.39 9.94 -5.02
N ILE A 28 1.36 8.67 -5.41
CA ILE A 28 2.41 8.10 -6.26
C ILE A 28 2.14 8.55 -7.70
N SER A 29 2.83 9.59 -8.14
CA SER A 29 2.60 10.22 -9.44
C SER A 29 3.46 9.65 -10.57
N ASP A 30 4.55 8.97 -10.25
CA ASP A 30 5.43 8.35 -11.24
C ASP A 30 4.84 7.01 -11.69
N PRO A 31 4.49 6.86 -12.99
CA PRO A 31 3.91 5.61 -13.49
C PRO A 31 4.86 4.41 -13.39
N HIS A 32 6.19 4.63 -13.40
CA HIS A 32 7.15 3.55 -13.21
C HIS A 32 7.10 3.01 -11.78
N ASN A 33 6.96 3.90 -10.80
CA ASN A 33 6.80 3.50 -9.39
C ASN A 33 5.48 2.77 -9.17
N LEU A 34 4.39 3.29 -9.70
CA LEU A 34 3.10 2.64 -9.56
C LEU A 34 3.12 1.25 -10.20
N GLY A 35 3.69 1.11 -11.39
CA GLY A 35 3.81 -0.18 -12.05
C GLY A 35 4.64 -1.17 -11.24
N ALA A 36 5.77 -0.73 -10.68
CA ALA A 36 6.62 -1.57 -9.85
C ALA A 36 5.91 -1.99 -8.54
N ILE A 37 5.13 -1.09 -7.95
CA ILE A 37 4.33 -1.40 -6.75
C ILE A 37 3.27 -2.46 -7.06
N LEU A 38 2.57 -2.33 -8.19
CA LEU A 38 1.57 -3.31 -8.61
C LEU A 38 2.20 -4.69 -8.83
N ARG A 39 3.36 -4.72 -9.48
CA ARG A 39 4.09 -5.96 -9.70
C ARG A 39 4.47 -6.64 -8.38
N THR A 40 5.02 -5.89 -7.44
CA THR A 40 5.41 -6.42 -6.13
C THR A 40 4.18 -6.87 -5.34
N ALA A 41 3.11 -6.09 -5.36
CA ALA A 41 1.86 -6.43 -4.67
C ALA A 41 1.30 -7.77 -5.19
N GLU A 42 1.32 -7.97 -6.49
CA GLU A 42 0.90 -9.23 -7.11
C GLU A 42 1.80 -10.39 -6.64
N CYS A 43 3.10 -10.24 -6.73
CA CYS A 43 4.06 -11.26 -6.30
C CYS A 43 3.93 -11.61 -4.82
N ALA A 44 3.63 -10.61 -3.98
CA ALA A 44 3.48 -10.79 -2.54
C ALA A 44 2.13 -11.38 -2.13
N GLY A 45 1.21 -11.53 -3.06
CA GLY A 45 -0.12 -12.05 -2.76
C GLY A 45 -1.03 -11.03 -2.09
N ALA A 46 -0.81 -9.74 -2.29
CA ALA A 46 -1.74 -8.72 -1.81
C ALA A 46 -3.09 -8.86 -2.51
N HIS A 47 -4.15 -8.44 -1.85
CA HIS A 47 -5.51 -8.59 -2.34
C HIS A 47 -6.00 -7.38 -3.15
N GLY A 48 -5.29 -6.27 -3.09
CA GLY A 48 -5.62 -5.11 -3.89
C GLY A 48 -4.74 -3.92 -3.58
N VAL A 49 -4.82 -2.93 -4.48
CA VAL A 49 -4.11 -1.66 -4.37
C VAL A 49 -5.14 -0.54 -4.45
N ILE A 50 -5.03 0.43 -3.56
CA ILE A 50 -5.91 1.60 -3.51
C ILE A 50 -5.09 2.82 -3.88
N ILE A 51 -5.58 3.59 -4.86
CA ILE A 51 -4.93 4.83 -5.31
C ILE A 51 -5.95 5.98 -5.30
N PRO A 52 -5.50 7.22 -5.09
CA PRO A 52 -6.40 8.36 -5.24
C PRO A 52 -6.70 8.62 -6.71
N LYS A 53 -7.87 9.18 -7.00
CA LYS A 53 -8.25 9.58 -8.37
C LYS A 53 -7.42 10.76 -8.88
N ARG A 54 -6.95 11.61 -7.97
CA ARG A 54 -6.13 12.79 -8.27
C ARG A 54 -4.74 12.62 -7.71
N ARG A 55 -3.76 13.31 -8.30
CA ARG A 55 -2.36 13.33 -7.85
C ARG A 55 -1.75 11.93 -7.79
N SER A 56 -2.15 11.10 -8.74
CA SER A 56 -1.64 9.74 -8.86
C SER A 56 -1.43 9.43 -10.34
N ALA A 57 -0.49 8.55 -10.63
CA ALA A 57 -0.35 7.99 -11.96
C ALA A 57 -1.64 7.24 -12.32
N GLY A 58 -2.10 7.39 -13.54
CA GLY A 58 -3.23 6.61 -14.04
C GLY A 58 -2.80 5.21 -14.46
N LEU A 59 -3.79 4.36 -14.71
CA LEU A 59 -3.54 3.01 -15.22
C LEU A 59 -3.29 3.08 -16.73
N THR A 60 -2.14 3.61 -17.10
CA THR A 60 -1.73 3.85 -18.49
C THR A 60 -0.97 2.66 -19.05
N ALA A 61 -0.63 2.74 -20.36
CA ALA A 61 0.21 1.73 -21.01
C ALA A 61 1.59 1.60 -20.34
N ILE A 62 2.15 2.71 -19.81
CA ILE A 62 3.42 2.67 -19.10
C ILE A 62 3.29 1.85 -17.82
N VAL A 63 2.22 2.03 -17.07
CA VAL A 63 1.95 1.24 -15.86
C VAL A 63 1.76 -0.24 -16.22
N GLY A 64 1.02 -0.54 -17.28
CA GLY A 64 0.87 -1.90 -17.76
C GLY A 64 2.21 -2.56 -18.05
N LYS A 65 3.10 -1.84 -18.74
CA LYS A 65 4.44 -2.32 -19.10
C LYS A 65 5.35 -2.48 -17.89
N THR A 66 5.43 -1.48 -17.01
CA THR A 66 6.31 -1.51 -15.83
C THR A 66 5.82 -2.47 -14.76
N SER A 67 4.53 -2.79 -14.74
CA SER A 67 3.98 -3.81 -13.83
C SER A 67 4.21 -5.23 -14.34
N ALA A 68 4.78 -5.41 -15.52
CA ALA A 68 4.97 -6.72 -16.18
C ALA A 68 3.64 -7.48 -16.32
N GLY A 69 2.56 -6.75 -16.58
CA GLY A 69 1.21 -7.32 -16.72
C GLY A 69 0.46 -7.53 -15.42
N ALA A 70 1.05 -7.22 -14.27
CA ALA A 70 0.39 -7.42 -12.97
C ALA A 70 -0.91 -6.62 -12.83
N VAL A 71 -1.04 -5.50 -13.56
CA VAL A 71 -2.26 -4.70 -13.59
C VAL A 71 -3.49 -5.51 -14.03
N SER A 72 -3.29 -6.58 -14.78
CA SER A 72 -4.37 -7.48 -15.22
C SER A 72 -4.83 -8.46 -14.12
N TYR A 73 -4.03 -8.66 -13.11
CA TYR A 73 -4.29 -9.61 -12.01
C TYR A 73 -4.55 -8.94 -10.67
N MET A 74 -4.02 -7.75 -10.48
CA MET A 74 -4.11 -7.03 -9.21
C MET A 74 -5.26 -6.02 -9.27
N PRO A 75 -6.34 -6.23 -8.50
CA PRO A 75 -7.42 -5.24 -8.44
C PRO A 75 -6.94 -3.90 -7.91
N VAL A 76 -7.30 -2.82 -8.60
CA VAL A 76 -6.95 -1.46 -8.22
C VAL A 76 -8.23 -0.66 -8.01
N ALA A 77 -8.43 -0.17 -6.80
CA ALA A 77 -9.53 0.72 -6.48
C ALA A 77 -9.04 2.17 -6.53
N ARG A 78 -9.75 3.02 -7.27
CA ARG A 78 -9.49 4.45 -7.34
C ARG A 78 -10.49 5.17 -6.45
N VAL A 79 -10.00 5.96 -5.51
CA VAL A 79 -10.87 6.63 -4.53
C VAL A 79 -10.69 8.14 -4.59
N SER A 80 -11.76 8.87 -4.27
CA SER A 80 -11.74 10.34 -4.28
C SER A 80 -11.23 10.93 -2.96
N ASN A 81 -11.31 10.19 -1.86
CA ASN A 81 -10.89 10.66 -0.54
C ASN A 81 -10.16 9.54 0.19
N LEU A 82 -8.84 9.61 0.17
CA LEU A 82 -8.00 8.59 0.76
C LEU A 82 -8.15 8.51 2.30
N PRO A 83 -8.13 9.62 3.04
CA PRO A 83 -8.37 9.55 4.49
C PRO A 83 -9.70 8.91 4.86
N ALA A 84 -10.78 9.23 4.15
CA ALA A 84 -12.08 8.63 4.38
C ALA A 84 -12.07 7.12 4.08
N THR A 85 -11.36 6.71 3.04
CA THR A 85 -11.19 5.29 2.71
C THR A 85 -10.47 4.54 3.83
N LEU A 86 -9.41 5.13 4.37
CA LEU A 86 -8.69 4.51 5.50
C LEU A 86 -9.60 4.34 6.71
N GLU A 87 -10.43 5.34 7.00
CA GLU A 87 -11.39 5.25 8.10
C GLU A 87 -12.39 4.10 7.88
N GLU A 88 -12.86 3.91 6.65
CA GLU A 88 -13.75 2.80 6.30
C GLU A 88 -13.06 1.44 6.50
N LEU A 89 -11.80 1.32 6.11
CA LEU A 89 -11.02 0.10 6.31
C LEU A 89 -10.86 -0.23 7.79
N LYS A 90 -10.58 0.78 8.61
CA LYS A 90 -10.46 0.62 10.07
C LYS A 90 -11.75 0.09 10.67
N LYS A 91 -12.90 0.59 10.25
CA LYS A 91 -14.21 0.11 10.70
C LYS A 91 -14.47 -1.35 10.33
N LYS A 92 -13.79 -1.85 9.32
CA LYS A 92 -13.88 -3.24 8.89
C LYS A 92 -12.84 -4.14 9.54
N GLY A 93 -12.11 -3.61 10.52
CA GLY A 93 -11.11 -4.38 11.27
C GLY A 93 -9.75 -4.47 10.60
N ILE A 94 -9.47 -3.60 9.62
CA ILE A 94 -8.17 -3.58 8.95
C ILE A 94 -7.27 -2.55 9.63
N TRP A 95 -6.11 -2.97 10.06
CA TRP A 95 -5.12 -2.10 10.68
C TRP A 95 -4.31 -1.36 9.62
N VAL A 96 -4.16 -0.05 9.78
CA VAL A 96 -3.49 0.81 8.81
C VAL A 96 -2.08 1.12 9.30
N TYR A 97 -1.09 0.73 8.50
CA TYR A 97 0.34 0.93 8.76
C TYR A 97 0.86 1.98 7.78
N GLY A 98 1.28 3.12 8.30
CA GLY A 98 1.90 4.15 7.50
C GLY A 98 3.41 4.11 7.62
N THR A 99 4.11 4.54 6.58
CA THR A 99 5.57 4.63 6.58
C THR A 99 6.01 6.04 6.98
N ALA A 100 6.94 6.13 7.90
CA ALA A 100 7.46 7.41 8.35
C ALA A 100 8.90 7.25 8.83
N ALA A 101 9.70 8.32 8.69
CA ALA A 101 11.09 8.33 9.17
C ALA A 101 11.15 8.59 10.67
N GLU A 102 10.29 9.48 11.18
CA GLU A 102 10.29 9.92 12.56
C GLU A 102 9.06 9.48 13.33
N GLY A 103 9.23 9.24 14.62
CA GLY A 103 8.14 8.83 15.49
C GLY A 103 7.58 7.45 15.18
N ALA A 104 8.36 6.62 14.50
CA ALA A 104 7.93 5.34 14.01
C ALA A 104 8.67 4.20 14.71
N THR A 105 7.98 3.05 14.80
CA THR A 105 8.58 1.78 15.23
C THR A 105 9.26 1.12 14.04
N SER A 106 10.30 0.33 14.29
CA SER A 106 10.91 -0.44 13.20
C SER A 106 9.88 -1.37 12.56
N LEU A 107 9.90 -1.45 11.24
CA LEU A 107 9.08 -2.38 10.47
C LEU A 107 9.18 -3.81 11.01
N TYR A 108 10.37 -4.23 11.43
CA TYR A 108 10.60 -5.60 11.88
C TYR A 108 9.96 -5.93 13.24
N GLU A 109 9.47 -4.92 13.95
CA GLU A 109 8.72 -5.10 15.19
C GLU A 109 7.19 -5.04 14.96
N ALA A 110 6.75 -4.68 13.76
CA ALA A 110 5.33 -4.58 13.45
C ALA A 110 4.70 -5.95 13.25
N ASP A 111 3.47 -6.11 13.76
CA ASP A 111 2.71 -7.33 13.54
C ASP A 111 1.85 -7.19 12.27
N LEU A 112 2.38 -7.66 11.15
CA LEU A 112 1.71 -7.63 9.85
C LEU A 112 0.97 -8.94 9.53
N LYS A 113 0.76 -9.77 10.51
CA LYS A 113 0.13 -11.09 10.33
C LYS A 113 -1.37 -11.01 10.10
N GLY A 114 -2.05 -10.09 10.78
CA GLY A 114 -3.50 -9.91 10.66
C GLY A 114 -3.90 -9.02 9.48
N PRO A 115 -5.19 -8.62 9.41
CA PRO A 115 -5.67 -7.71 8.37
C PRO A 115 -4.89 -6.41 8.37
N ALA A 116 -4.29 -6.06 7.24
CA ALA A 116 -3.41 -4.91 7.15
C ALA A 116 -3.57 -4.14 5.85
N ALA A 117 -3.49 -2.82 5.94
CA ALA A 117 -3.35 -1.92 4.81
C ALA A 117 -2.03 -1.16 5.00
N ILE A 118 -1.14 -1.26 4.03
CA ILE A 118 0.17 -0.62 4.08
C ILE A 118 0.14 0.62 3.20
N VAL A 119 0.39 1.78 3.80
CA VAL A 119 0.36 3.06 3.09
C VAL A 119 1.78 3.44 2.66
N ILE A 120 1.93 3.64 1.35
CA ILE A 120 3.18 4.09 0.74
C ILE A 120 3.02 5.57 0.38
N GLY A 121 3.86 6.41 0.96
CA GLY A 121 3.86 7.85 0.68
C GLY A 121 4.66 8.20 -0.56
N SER A 122 4.44 9.42 -1.06
CA SER A 122 5.19 9.94 -2.20
C SER A 122 6.66 10.14 -1.87
N GLU A 123 7.49 10.11 -2.90
CA GLU A 123 8.91 10.41 -2.76
C GLU A 123 9.11 11.88 -2.35
N GLY A 124 10.04 12.12 -1.44
CA GLY A 124 10.35 13.45 -0.94
C GLY A 124 9.44 13.93 0.17
N SER A 125 8.15 14.00 -0.05
CA SER A 125 7.19 14.52 0.95
C SER A 125 6.58 13.43 1.85
N GLY A 126 6.65 12.16 1.45
CA GLY A 126 6.04 11.08 2.20
C GLY A 126 4.52 11.10 2.15
N MET A 127 3.87 10.65 3.22
CA MET A 127 2.41 10.69 3.34
C MET A 127 1.92 12.11 3.64
N GLY A 128 0.75 12.46 3.10
CA GLY A 128 0.06 13.67 3.50
C GLY A 128 -0.36 13.61 4.97
N ARG A 129 -0.54 14.80 5.57
CA ARG A 129 -0.87 14.91 7.00
C ARG A 129 -2.15 14.16 7.38
N LEU A 130 -3.21 14.33 6.60
CA LEU A 130 -4.50 13.69 6.88
C LEU A 130 -4.44 12.16 6.76
N VAL A 131 -3.68 11.67 5.79
CA VAL A 131 -3.45 10.23 5.64
C VAL A 131 -2.67 9.69 6.84
N ARG A 132 -1.63 10.41 7.26
CA ARG A 132 -0.82 10.04 8.42
C ARG A 132 -1.66 9.95 9.69
N GLU A 133 -2.57 10.90 9.89
CA GLU A 133 -3.47 10.92 11.06
C GLU A 133 -4.39 9.71 11.13
N LYS A 134 -4.71 9.10 9.99
CA LYS A 134 -5.58 7.91 9.92
C LYS A 134 -4.84 6.61 10.13
N CYS A 135 -3.52 6.62 10.13
CA CYS A 135 -2.75 5.41 10.38
C CYS A 135 -2.86 4.98 11.83
N ASP A 136 -3.05 3.68 12.05
CA ASP A 136 -3.02 3.10 13.40
C ASP A 136 -1.60 3.01 13.92
N PHE A 137 -0.66 2.68 13.03
CA PHE A 137 0.75 2.53 13.37
C PHE A 137 1.61 3.23 12.33
N LEU A 138 2.74 3.77 12.78
CA LEU A 138 3.78 4.29 11.91
C LEU A 138 4.98 3.36 12.02
N VAL A 139 5.48 2.90 10.88
CA VAL A 139 6.63 2.02 10.80
C VAL A 139 7.73 2.64 9.95
N SER A 140 8.97 2.34 10.28
CA SER A 140 10.13 2.80 9.53
C SER A 140 10.97 1.61 9.07
N ILE A 141 11.59 1.76 7.91
CA ILE A 141 12.61 0.85 7.43
C ILE A 141 13.94 1.34 8.00
N PRO A 142 14.67 0.53 8.78
CA PRO A 142 15.95 0.98 9.34
C PRO A 142 16.95 1.39 8.26
N MET A 143 17.49 2.60 8.37
CA MET A 143 18.48 3.15 7.46
C MET A 143 19.85 3.15 8.15
N LYS A 144 20.87 2.58 7.51
CA LYS A 144 22.21 2.44 8.07
C LYS A 144 23.25 3.33 7.37
N GLY A 145 22.85 3.99 6.29
CA GLY A 145 23.74 4.87 5.52
C GLY A 145 23.44 6.35 5.75
N HIS A 146 23.95 7.18 4.85
CA HIS A 146 23.72 8.62 4.90
C HIS A 146 22.43 9.04 4.22
N ILE A 147 21.93 8.26 3.28
CA ILE A 147 20.67 8.52 2.58
C ILE A 147 19.52 8.11 3.51
N SER A 148 18.54 8.99 3.66
CA SER A 148 17.48 8.84 4.65
C SER A 148 16.17 8.22 4.13
N SER A 149 16.06 7.98 2.83
CA SER A 149 14.86 7.40 2.24
C SER A 149 15.18 6.49 1.06
N LEU A 150 14.31 5.54 0.82
CA LEU A 150 14.36 4.66 -0.35
C LEU A 150 13.37 5.15 -1.41
N ASN A 151 13.57 4.74 -2.64
CA ASN A 151 12.56 4.85 -3.68
C ASN A 151 11.25 4.20 -3.20
N ALA A 152 10.10 4.79 -3.57
CA ALA A 152 8.79 4.34 -3.09
C ALA A 152 8.51 2.88 -3.42
N SER A 153 8.87 2.41 -4.62
CA SER A 153 8.64 1.02 -5.00
C SER A 153 9.54 0.06 -4.24
N ALA A 154 10.78 0.46 -3.94
CA ALA A 154 11.69 -0.32 -3.12
C ALA A 154 11.18 -0.43 -1.68
N ALA A 155 10.71 0.68 -1.11
CA ALA A 155 10.09 0.67 0.22
C ALA A 155 8.86 -0.24 0.26
N ALA A 156 8.01 -0.16 -0.75
CA ALA A 156 6.82 -1.01 -0.85
C ALA A 156 7.20 -2.50 -0.87
N ALA A 157 8.25 -2.87 -1.62
CA ALA A 157 8.71 -4.25 -1.69
C ALA A 157 9.17 -4.77 -0.32
N ILE A 158 9.93 -3.97 0.41
CA ILE A 158 10.42 -4.36 1.73
C ILE A 158 9.24 -4.55 2.70
N LEU A 159 8.29 -3.61 2.71
CA LEU A 159 7.13 -3.67 3.58
C LEU A 159 6.24 -4.87 3.27
N LEU A 160 5.96 -5.11 2.00
CA LEU A 160 5.11 -6.21 1.56
C LEU A 160 5.74 -7.57 1.90
N TYR A 161 7.05 -7.73 1.68
CA TYR A 161 7.70 -8.99 1.98
C TYR A 161 7.96 -9.23 3.46
N GLU A 162 7.97 -8.19 4.27
CA GLU A 162 7.89 -8.39 5.72
C GLU A 162 6.51 -8.93 6.11
N ALA A 163 5.44 -8.43 5.49
CA ALA A 163 4.10 -8.98 5.69
C ALA A 163 4.02 -10.45 5.24
N VAL A 164 4.61 -10.78 4.08
CA VAL A 164 4.68 -12.16 3.60
C VAL A 164 5.38 -13.05 4.62
N ARG A 165 6.54 -12.61 5.11
CA ARG A 165 7.31 -13.37 6.11
C ARG A 165 6.50 -13.66 7.37
N ARG A 166 5.77 -12.66 7.86
CA ARG A 166 4.93 -12.79 9.07
C ARG A 166 3.75 -13.74 8.88
N ARG A 167 3.30 -13.93 7.65
CA ARG A 167 2.13 -14.73 7.31
C ARG A 167 2.47 -16.17 6.89
N MET A 168 3.74 -16.48 6.80
CA MET A 168 4.21 -17.82 6.47
C MET A 168 4.08 -18.78 7.63
#